data_74ab5a5c5a56e37f6ed8f4227c8ed93a
#
_entry.id   74ab5a5c5a56e37f6ed8f4227c8ed93a
#
_cell.length_a   1.000
_cell.length_b   1.000
_cell.length_c   1.000
_cell.angle_alpha   90.00
_cell.angle_beta   90.00
_cell.angle_gamma   90.00
#
_symmetry.space_group_name_H-M   'P 1'
#
loop_
_entity.id
_entity.type
_entity.pdbx_description
1 polymer ?
#
loop_
_entity_poly.entity_id
_entity_poly.type
_entity_poly.pdbx_seq_one_letter_code
_entity_poly.pdbx_strand_id
1 'polypeptide(L)'
;MRIWDISPGYLNRQSLLGEHRELHGIVSIITNNKKGYSKHPETLRWVGNGWSLWKRHQLLAAEMSLRGFTDKTPVLIRTNVGVWPEVYIDEPVRQFQLLKGKYENREQGRIPLPANAQQLWSHHKYSVLARDVTRYKVIGRQVAAMRPGDDFTDLARVLTELLREQPSAGGIRNALQHMWGYVSDDFSRQGRDIESWSLQRVLDETQRLSLARDEAYLVSSTALSELRVWIPEA
;
A
#
# COMPACT_ATOMS: atom_id res chain seq x y z
N MET A 1 -8.76 -12.51 -14.20
CA MET A 1 -8.94 -11.49 -13.15
C MET A 1 -7.88 -11.68 -12.09
N ARG A 2 -7.35 -10.61 -11.57
CA ARG A 2 -6.33 -10.66 -10.52
C ARG A 2 -6.41 -9.45 -9.62
N ILE A 3 -6.55 -9.66 -8.31
CA ILE A 3 -6.36 -8.65 -7.28
C ILE A 3 -5.09 -9.00 -6.52
N TRP A 4 -4.11 -8.10 -6.53
CA TRP A 4 -2.85 -8.30 -5.84
C TRP A 4 -3.01 -8.04 -4.34
N ASP A 5 -2.22 -8.72 -3.52
CA ASP A 5 -2.22 -8.51 -2.06
C ASP A 5 -1.13 -7.53 -1.62
N ILE A 6 -0.06 -7.44 -2.38
CA ILE A 6 1.04 -6.50 -2.14
C ILE A 6 0.61 -5.05 -2.38
N SER A 7 1.40 -4.09 -1.90
CA SER A 7 1.10 -2.67 -2.06
C SER A 7 0.88 -2.27 -3.53
N PRO A 8 -0.17 -1.46 -3.85
CA PRO A 8 -0.37 -0.91 -5.19
C PRO A 8 0.82 -0.11 -5.73
N GLY A 9 1.69 0.39 -4.85
CA GLY A 9 2.91 1.10 -5.22
C GLY A 9 3.86 0.31 -6.12
N TYR A 10 3.85 -1.04 -6.01
CA TYR A 10 4.64 -1.94 -6.87
C TYR A 10 4.06 -2.14 -8.26
N LEU A 11 2.80 -1.73 -8.47
CA LEU A 11 2.13 -1.92 -9.75
C LEU A 11 2.54 -0.83 -10.74
N ASN A 12 2.97 -1.22 -11.93
CA ASN A 12 3.15 -0.26 -13.01
C ASN A 12 1.78 0.32 -13.45
N ARG A 13 1.80 1.36 -14.29
CA ARG A 13 0.56 2.01 -14.75
C ARG A 13 -0.48 1.02 -15.27
N GLN A 14 -0.06 0.11 -16.14
CA GLN A 14 -0.97 -0.85 -16.77
C GLN A 14 -1.57 -1.83 -15.74
N SER A 15 -0.75 -2.32 -14.81
CA SER A 15 -1.19 -3.27 -13.77
C SER A 15 -2.09 -2.59 -12.73
N LEU A 16 -1.79 -1.34 -12.34
CA LEU A 16 -2.59 -0.57 -11.40
C LEU A 16 -4.01 -0.30 -11.94
N LEU A 17 -4.09 0.24 -13.17
CA LEU A 17 -5.38 0.52 -13.81
C LEU A 17 -6.12 -0.76 -14.20
N GLY A 18 -5.38 -1.83 -14.52
CA GLY A 18 -5.92 -3.16 -14.79
C GLY A 18 -6.58 -3.76 -13.55
N GLU A 19 -5.87 -3.77 -12.41
CA GLU A 19 -6.43 -4.27 -11.14
C GLU A 19 -7.66 -3.46 -10.72
N HIS A 20 -7.60 -2.13 -10.78
CA HIS A 20 -8.74 -1.27 -10.46
C HIS A 20 -9.99 -1.66 -11.27
N ARG A 21 -9.85 -1.89 -12.57
CA ARG A 21 -10.95 -2.33 -13.45
C ARG A 21 -11.45 -3.73 -13.09
N GLU A 22 -10.53 -4.67 -12.81
CA GLU A 22 -10.88 -6.04 -12.43
C GLU A 22 -11.59 -6.10 -11.08
N LEU A 23 -11.19 -5.25 -10.13
CA LEU A 23 -11.85 -5.11 -8.84
C LEU A 23 -13.32 -4.66 -9.01
N HIS A 24 -13.60 -3.66 -9.83
CA HIS A 24 -14.97 -3.27 -10.17
C HIS A 24 -15.76 -4.41 -10.82
N GLY A 25 -15.10 -5.21 -11.66
CA GLY A 25 -15.68 -6.43 -12.23
C GLY A 25 -16.13 -7.41 -11.15
N ILE A 26 -15.28 -7.69 -10.16
CA ILE A 26 -15.58 -8.59 -9.03
C ILE A 26 -16.72 -8.00 -8.18
N VAL A 27 -16.67 -6.72 -7.83
CA VAL A 27 -17.76 -6.03 -7.10
C VAL A 27 -19.08 -6.20 -7.84
N SER A 28 -19.10 -5.96 -9.14
CA SER A 28 -20.31 -6.11 -9.97
C SER A 28 -20.85 -7.55 -10.02
N ILE A 29 -19.95 -8.55 -10.04
CA ILE A 29 -20.35 -9.97 -10.01
C ILE A 29 -21.00 -10.30 -8.66
N ILE A 30 -20.36 -9.91 -7.54
CA ILE A 30 -20.83 -10.21 -6.19
C ILE A 30 -22.14 -9.48 -5.89
N THR A 31 -22.23 -8.18 -6.20
CA THR A 31 -23.40 -7.34 -5.87
C THR A 31 -24.63 -7.71 -6.69
N ASN A 32 -24.45 -8.06 -7.98
CA ASN A 32 -25.55 -8.32 -8.91
C ASN A 32 -25.76 -9.82 -9.20
N ASN A 33 -25.12 -10.72 -8.45
CA ASN A 33 -25.22 -12.18 -8.63
C ASN A 33 -24.99 -12.61 -10.11
N LYS A 34 -24.02 -11.99 -10.79
CA LYS A 34 -23.74 -12.31 -12.19
C LYS A 34 -23.12 -13.69 -12.32
N LYS A 35 -23.55 -14.46 -13.33
CA LYS A 35 -23.04 -15.83 -13.58
C LYS A 35 -21.62 -15.87 -14.17
N GLY A 36 -21.27 -14.90 -15.02
CA GLY A 36 -19.96 -14.82 -15.65
C GLY A 36 -18.83 -14.60 -14.61
N TYR A 37 -17.81 -15.43 -14.66
CA TYR A 37 -16.67 -15.41 -13.73
C TYR A 37 -17.00 -15.57 -12.23
N SER A 38 -18.26 -15.90 -11.87
CA SER A 38 -18.66 -16.11 -10.47
C SER A 38 -17.92 -17.26 -9.79
N LYS A 39 -17.47 -18.25 -10.57
CA LYS A 39 -16.68 -19.40 -10.08
C LYS A 39 -15.16 -19.21 -10.22
N HIS A 40 -14.70 -18.06 -10.69
CA HIS A 40 -13.28 -17.79 -10.80
C HIS A 40 -12.65 -17.72 -9.39
N PRO A 41 -11.49 -18.36 -9.13
CA PRO A 41 -10.87 -18.40 -7.80
C PRO A 41 -10.74 -17.00 -7.16
N GLU A 42 -10.34 -16.00 -7.94
CA GLU A 42 -10.24 -14.62 -7.46
C GLU A 42 -11.60 -14.05 -7.03
N THR A 43 -12.69 -14.32 -7.74
CA THR A 43 -14.03 -13.88 -7.34
C THR A 43 -14.46 -14.58 -6.05
N LEU A 44 -14.27 -15.91 -5.97
CA LEU A 44 -14.67 -16.71 -4.80
C LEU A 44 -13.94 -16.25 -3.54
N ARG A 45 -12.67 -15.86 -3.65
CA ARG A 45 -11.86 -15.33 -2.54
C ARG A 45 -12.46 -14.07 -1.91
N TRP A 46 -13.15 -13.25 -2.69
CA TRP A 46 -13.74 -12.00 -2.23
C TRP A 46 -15.24 -12.11 -1.83
N VAL A 47 -15.88 -13.25 -2.07
CA VAL A 47 -17.26 -13.48 -1.58
C VAL A 47 -17.27 -13.40 -0.05
N GLY A 48 -18.18 -12.59 0.49
CA GLY A 48 -18.26 -12.32 1.93
C GLY A 48 -17.28 -11.26 2.45
N ASN A 49 -16.22 -10.91 1.72
CA ASN A 49 -15.16 -9.99 2.13
C ASN A 49 -15.33 -8.58 1.51
N GLY A 50 -16.56 -8.04 1.51
CA GLY A 50 -16.88 -6.78 0.85
C GLY A 50 -16.16 -5.56 1.43
N TRP A 51 -15.96 -5.52 2.77
CA TRP A 51 -15.22 -4.43 3.40
C TRP A 51 -13.75 -4.39 2.97
N SER A 52 -13.07 -5.52 2.94
CA SER A 52 -11.66 -5.57 2.52
C SER A 52 -11.51 -5.34 1.00
N LEU A 53 -12.47 -5.76 0.19
CA LEU A 53 -12.49 -5.42 -1.23
C LEU A 53 -12.65 -3.91 -1.44
N TRP A 54 -13.51 -3.25 -0.65
CA TRP A 54 -13.60 -1.80 -0.61
C TRP A 54 -12.29 -1.14 -0.14
N LYS A 55 -11.65 -1.67 0.93
CA LYS A 55 -10.35 -1.17 1.38
C LYS A 55 -9.28 -1.32 0.30
N ARG A 56 -9.25 -2.46 -0.40
CA ARG A 56 -8.35 -2.63 -1.55
C ARG A 56 -8.60 -1.59 -2.65
N HIS A 57 -9.87 -1.30 -2.94
CA HIS A 57 -10.22 -0.23 -3.85
C HIS A 57 -9.68 1.13 -3.39
N GLN A 58 -9.83 1.48 -2.12
CA GLN A 58 -9.30 2.73 -1.57
C GLN A 58 -7.77 2.81 -1.69
N LEU A 59 -7.05 1.71 -1.44
CA LEU A 59 -5.59 1.63 -1.59
C LEU A 59 -5.18 1.86 -3.05
N LEU A 60 -5.90 1.27 -4.02
CA LEU A 60 -5.67 1.52 -5.44
C LEU A 60 -5.94 2.97 -5.82
N ALA A 61 -7.07 3.52 -5.38
CA ALA A 61 -7.46 4.91 -5.65
C ALA A 61 -6.47 5.91 -5.06
N ALA A 62 -5.95 5.66 -3.86
CA ALA A 62 -4.92 6.50 -3.23
C ALA A 62 -3.61 6.49 -4.03
N GLU A 63 -3.16 5.32 -4.48
CA GLU A 63 -1.97 5.21 -5.34
C GLU A 63 -2.21 5.83 -6.73
N MET A 64 -3.39 5.65 -7.29
CA MET A 64 -3.81 6.30 -8.55
C MET A 64 -3.77 7.82 -8.41
N SER A 65 -4.36 8.37 -7.35
CA SER A 65 -4.36 9.82 -7.06
C SER A 65 -2.95 10.37 -6.94
N LEU A 66 -2.06 9.68 -6.22
CA LEU A 66 -0.65 10.07 -6.08
C LEU A 66 0.07 10.14 -7.43
N ARG A 67 -0.35 9.34 -8.41
CA ARG A 67 0.19 9.35 -9.80
C ARG A 67 -0.62 10.21 -10.78
N GLY A 68 -1.54 11.04 -10.31
CA GLY A 68 -2.33 11.94 -11.14
C GLY A 68 -3.52 11.30 -11.87
N PHE A 69 -3.94 10.08 -11.49
CA PHE A 69 -5.16 9.45 -12.00
C PHE A 69 -6.34 9.73 -11.09
N THR A 70 -7.53 9.88 -11.66
CA THR A 70 -8.76 10.12 -10.91
C THR A 70 -9.63 8.87 -10.91
N ASP A 71 -9.96 8.37 -9.71
CA ASP A 71 -11.05 7.41 -9.54
C ASP A 71 -12.40 8.15 -9.55
N LYS A 72 -13.38 7.64 -10.32
CA LYS A 72 -14.72 8.23 -10.45
C LYS A 72 -15.82 7.28 -10.01
N THR A 73 -15.49 6.08 -9.59
CA THR A 73 -16.48 5.02 -9.36
C THR A 73 -16.35 4.46 -7.95
N PRO A 74 -17.20 4.86 -6.99
CA PRO A 74 -17.12 4.37 -5.63
C PRO A 74 -17.51 2.89 -5.53
N VAL A 75 -16.86 2.17 -4.61
CA VAL A 75 -17.26 0.82 -4.18
C VAL A 75 -18.01 0.94 -2.86
N LEU A 76 -19.23 0.36 -2.79
CA LEU A 76 -20.17 0.58 -1.68
C LEU A 76 -20.34 -0.64 -0.76
N ILE A 77 -19.85 -1.83 -1.13
CA ILE A 77 -20.01 -3.05 -0.31
C ILE A 77 -19.13 -2.97 0.95
N ARG A 78 -19.70 -3.42 2.10
CA ARG A 78 -19.06 -3.31 3.42
C ARG A 78 -19.24 -4.55 4.30
N THR A 79 -19.56 -5.71 3.71
CA THR A 79 -19.75 -6.95 4.48
C THR A 79 -18.48 -7.35 5.21
N ASN A 80 -18.62 -7.91 6.43
CA ASN A 80 -17.52 -8.40 7.27
C ASN A 80 -16.42 -7.37 7.53
N VAL A 81 -16.79 -6.28 8.20
CA VAL A 81 -15.85 -5.18 8.53
C VAL A 81 -14.64 -5.71 9.30
N GLY A 82 -13.44 -5.33 8.85
CA GLY A 82 -12.16 -5.72 9.46
C GLY A 82 -11.63 -7.09 8.99
N VAL A 83 -12.42 -7.87 8.26
CA VAL A 83 -12.03 -9.21 7.82
C VAL A 83 -11.41 -9.17 6.41
N TRP A 84 -10.23 -9.75 6.27
CA TRP A 84 -9.55 -9.96 4.99
C TRP A 84 -9.63 -11.42 4.58
N PRO A 85 -9.55 -11.73 3.27
CA PRO A 85 -9.44 -13.11 2.83
C PRO A 85 -8.24 -13.82 3.50
N GLU A 86 -8.47 -15.00 4.04
CA GLU A 86 -7.43 -15.79 4.71
C GLU A 86 -6.42 -16.41 3.73
N VAL A 87 -6.85 -16.61 2.49
CA VAL A 87 -6.06 -17.33 1.49
C VAL A 87 -5.53 -16.36 0.44
N TYR A 88 -4.25 -16.49 0.11
CA TYR A 88 -3.64 -15.88 -1.07
C TYR A 88 -3.81 -16.81 -2.27
N ILE A 89 -4.10 -16.27 -3.46
CA ILE A 89 -4.02 -17.05 -4.71
C ILE A 89 -2.55 -17.39 -5.01
N ASP A 90 -1.67 -16.44 -4.78
CA ASP A 90 -0.23 -16.62 -4.76
C ASP A 90 0.34 -15.89 -3.54
N GLU A 91 1.29 -16.49 -2.84
CA GLU A 91 1.99 -15.85 -1.72
C GLU A 91 2.64 -14.53 -2.13
N PRO A 92 2.78 -13.55 -1.23
CA PRO A 92 3.31 -12.22 -1.56
C PRO A 92 4.65 -12.24 -2.31
N VAL A 93 5.59 -13.10 -1.92
CA VAL A 93 6.87 -13.24 -2.63
C VAL A 93 6.67 -13.72 -4.06
N ARG A 94 5.72 -14.64 -4.28
CA ARG A 94 5.38 -15.12 -5.63
C ARG A 94 4.76 -14.01 -6.48
N GLN A 95 3.99 -13.12 -5.86
CA GLN A 95 3.43 -11.96 -6.55
C GLN A 95 4.54 -11.04 -7.07
N PHE A 96 5.60 -10.77 -6.29
CA PHE A 96 6.78 -10.03 -6.76
C PHE A 96 7.47 -10.72 -7.95
N GLN A 97 7.63 -12.05 -7.90
CA GLN A 97 8.23 -12.81 -9.01
C GLN A 97 7.39 -12.71 -10.29
N LEU A 98 6.06 -12.82 -10.18
CA LEU A 98 5.15 -12.68 -11.31
C LEU A 98 5.22 -11.27 -11.93
N LEU A 99 5.28 -10.23 -11.08
CA LEU A 99 5.45 -8.87 -11.57
C LEU A 99 6.82 -8.65 -12.21
N LYS A 100 7.90 -9.25 -11.65
CA LYS A 100 9.24 -9.17 -12.23
C LYS A 100 9.26 -9.69 -13.66
N GLY A 101 8.70 -10.89 -13.92
CA GLY A 101 8.56 -11.40 -15.26
C GLY A 101 7.66 -10.56 -16.17
N LYS A 102 6.56 -9.99 -15.61
CA LYS A 102 5.65 -9.13 -16.36
C LYS A 102 6.27 -7.79 -16.75
N TYR A 103 7.24 -7.29 -15.97
CA TYR A 103 7.86 -5.97 -16.16
C TYR A 103 9.22 -6.05 -16.87
N GLU A 104 9.61 -7.23 -17.33
CA GLU A 104 10.81 -7.36 -18.14
C GLU A 104 10.70 -6.45 -19.38
N ASN A 105 11.68 -5.56 -19.54
CA ASN A 105 11.71 -4.52 -20.58
C ASN A 105 10.50 -3.56 -20.59
N ARG A 106 9.86 -3.35 -19.44
CA ARG A 106 8.70 -2.45 -19.29
C ARG A 106 8.88 -1.49 -18.13
N GLU A 107 8.00 -0.49 -18.08
CA GLU A 107 7.87 0.43 -16.95
C GLU A 107 7.64 -0.34 -15.64
N GLN A 108 8.34 0.06 -14.60
CA GLN A 108 8.18 -0.44 -13.23
C GLN A 108 7.03 0.28 -12.52
N GLY A 109 6.68 -0.18 -11.31
CA GLY A 109 5.84 0.58 -10.38
C GLY A 109 6.55 1.84 -9.87
N ARG A 110 5.82 2.72 -9.15
CA ARG A 110 6.44 3.82 -8.41
C ARG A 110 7.47 3.30 -7.42
N ILE A 111 7.14 2.19 -6.77
CA ILE A 111 8.06 1.45 -5.90
C ILE A 111 8.72 0.36 -6.76
N PRO A 112 10.04 0.30 -6.87
CA PRO A 112 10.73 -0.78 -7.56
C PRO A 112 10.47 -2.12 -6.86
N LEU A 113 10.45 -3.21 -7.61
CA LEU A 113 10.30 -4.55 -7.02
C LEU A 113 11.52 -4.86 -6.13
N PRO A 114 11.32 -5.36 -4.90
CA PRO A 114 12.41 -5.59 -3.98
C PRO A 114 13.28 -6.77 -4.45
N ALA A 115 14.60 -6.58 -4.44
CA ALA A 115 15.56 -7.62 -4.75
C ALA A 115 16.02 -8.40 -3.49
N ASN A 116 15.81 -7.86 -2.30
CA ASN A 116 16.21 -8.44 -1.02
C ASN A 116 15.37 -7.91 0.15
N ALA A 117 15.57 -8.48 1.32
CA ALA A 117 14.87 -8.12 2.56
C ALA A 117 15.06 -6.64 2.94
N GLN A 118 16.26 -6.08 2.76
CA GLN A 118 16.59 -4.70 3.13
C GLN A 118 15.79 -3.70 2.27
N GLN A 119 15.68 -3.95 0.96
CA GLN A 119 14.85 -3.12 0.09
C GLN A 119 13.38 -3.25 0.44
N LEU A 120 12.88 -4.48 0.63
CA LEU A 120 11.49 -4.70 1.03
C LEU A 120 11.15 -3.96 2.33
N TRP A 121 12.04 -4.04 3.33
CA TRP A 121 11.88 -3.31 4.59
C TRP A 121 11.90 -1.80 4.40
N SER A 122 12.84 -1.27 3.63
CA SER A 122 12.92 0.18 3.38
C SER A 122 11.62 0.74 2.79
N HIS A 123 10.95 -0.04 1.93
CA HIS A 123 9.67 0.35 1.35
C HIS A 123 8.51 0.34 2.35
N HIS A 124 8.54 -0.55 3.36
CA HIS A 124 7.41 -0.79 4.26
C HIS A 124 7.56 -0.15 5.65
N LYS A 125 8.76 0.25 6.05
CA LYS A 125 9.06 0.60 7.43
C LYS A 125 8.17 1.68 8.03
N TYR A 126 7.74 2.70 7.28
CA TYR A 126 6.85 3.74 7.77
C TYR A 126 5.40 3.29 7.90
N SER A 127 4.96 2.40 7.03
CA SER A 127 3.66 1.72 7.16
C SER A 127 3.61 0.85 8.43
N VAL A 128 4.71 0.17 8.76
CA VAL A 128 4.84 -0.61 10.01
C VAL A 128 4.94 0.32 11.21
N LEU A 129 5.73 1.40 11.15
CA LEU A 129 5.87 2.38 12.22
C LEU A 129 4.51 3.01 12.61
N ALA A 130 3.66 3.28 11.61
CA ALA A 130 2.32 3.81 11.84
C ALA A 130 1.42 2.84 12.64
N ARG A 131 1.68 1.54 12.58
CA ARG A 131 0.89 0.50 13.23
C ARG A 131 1.44 0.11 14.59
N ASP A 132 2.74 -0.17 14.66
CA ASP A 132 3.39 -0.70 15.86
C ASP A 132 4.89 -0.37 15.90
N VAL A 133 5.27 0.47 16.85
CA VAL A 133 6.68 0.87 17.08
C VAL A 133 7.53 -0.31 17.53
N THR A 134 6.95 -1.26 18.27
CA THR A 134 7.69 -2.45 18.74
C THR A 134 8.01 -3.38 17.59
N ARG A 135 7.01 -3.70 16.75
CA ARG A 135 7.21 -4.48 15.52
C ARG A 135 8.19 -3.79 14.56
N TYR A 136 8.11 -2.47 14.41
CA TYR A 136 9.09 -1.70 13.64
C TYR A 136 10.52 -1.96 14.10
N LYS A 137 10.78 -1.89 15.42
CA LYS A 137 12.11 -2.14 15.99
C LYS A 137 12.56 -3.60 15.86
N VAL A 138 11.64 -4.55 16.07
CA VAL A 138 11.94 -5.99 15.98
C VAL A 138 12.28 -6.39 14.55
N ILE A 139 11.40 -6.06 13.59
CA ILE A 139 11.59 -6.41 12.18
C ILE A 139 12.84 -5.70 11.63
N GLY A 140 13.05 -4.43 12.00
CA GLY A 140 14.26 -3.70 11.57
C GLY A 140 15.55 -4.37 12.01
N ARG A 141 15.63 -4.91 13.25
CA ARG A 141 16.79 -5.67 13.73
C ARG A 141 16.94 -7.01 13.01
N GLN A 142 15.84 -7.72 12.77
CA GLN A 142 15.85 -8.98 12.00
C GLN A 142 16.40 -8.76 10.59
N VAL A 143 15.89 -7.75 9.90
CA VAL A 143 16.34 -7.42 8.55
C VAL A 143 17.78 -6.96 8.49
N ALA A 144 18.25 -6.23 9.51
CA ALA A 144 19.67 -5.83 9.62
C ALA A 144 20.63 -7.03 9.75
N ALA A 145 20.16 -8.15 10.31
CA ALA A 145 20.93 -9.39 10.43
C ALA A 145 20.88 -10.27 9.17
N MET A 146 19.95 -10.00 8.23
CA MET A 146 19.83 -10.77 6.98
C MET A 146 20.89 -10.34 5.96
N ARG A 147 21.31 -11.33 5.15
CA ARG A 147 22.23 -11.10 4.00
C ARG A 147 21.41 -10.80 2.74
N PRO A 148 21.99 -10.10 1.74
CA PRO A 148 21.26 -9.76 0.50
C PRO A 148 20.68 -10.95 -0.30
N GLY A 149 21.21 -12.16 -0.12
CA GLY A 149 20.75 -13.37 -0.77
C GLY A 149 19.80 -14.26 0.06
N ASP A 150 19.54 -13.87 1.31
CA ASP A 150 18.65 -14.66 2.17
C ASP A 150 17.21 -14.61 1.65
N ASP A 151 16.47 -15.70 1.87
CA ASP A 151 15.05 -15.77 1.56
C ASP A 151 14.25 -14.78 2.44
N PHE A 152 13.38 -14.03 1.81
CA PHE A 152 12.53 -13.05 2.49
C PHE A 152 11.01 -13.35 2.34
N THR A 153 10.67 -14.61 2.07
CA THR A 153 9.28 -15.06 1.90
C THR A 153 8.42 -14.74 3.10
N ASP A 154 8.88 -15.09 4.30
CA ASP A 154 8.14 -14.84 5.54
C ASP A 154 8.04 -13.33 5.82
N LEU A 155 9.09 -12.57 5.57
CA LEU A 155 9.05 -11.12 5.70
C LEU A 155 8.04 -10.49 4.75
N ALA A 156 7.98 -10.93 3.50
CA ALA A 156 7.01 -10.43 2.53
C ALA A 156 5.58 -10.69 2.97
N ARG A 157 5.31 -11.87 3.53
CA ARG A 157 4.00 -12.23 4.10
C ARG A 157 3.65 -11.34 5.30
N VAL A 158 4.53 -11.26 6.29
CA VAL A 158 4.33 -10.46 7.50
C VAL A 158 4.07 -8.98 7.15
N LEU A 159 4.85 -8.39 6.25
CA LEU A 159 4.68 -6.99 5.86
C LEU A 159 3.37 -6.77 5.09
N THR A 160 2.94 -7.73 4.26
CA THR A 160 1.65 -7.67 3.56
C THR A 160 0.48 -7.74 4.55
N GLU A 161 0.55 -8.61 5.55
CA GLU A 161 -0.46 -8.74 6.59
C GLU A 161 -0.52 -7.49 7.48
N LEU A 162 0.63 -6.93 7.85
CA LEU A 162 0.69 -5.68 8.62
C LEU A 162 -0.01 -4.52 7.91
N LEU A 163 0.09 -4.41 6.60
CA LEU A 163 -0.59 -3.34 5.85
C LEU A 163 -2.12 -3.47 5.86
N ARG A 164 -2.66 -4.63 6.23
CA ARG A 164 -4.10 -4.87 6.41
C ARG A 164 -4.63 -4.41 7.77
N GLU A 165 -3.74 -4.21 8.76
CA GLU A 165 -4.09 -3.71 10.08
C GLU A 165 -4.34 -2.19 10.04
N GLN A 166 -5.36 -1.73 10.77
CA GLN A 166 -5.65 -0.30 10.88
C GLN A 166 -4.67 0.37 11.85
N PRO A 167 -3.90 1.38 11.42
CA PRO A 167 -3.07 2.17 12.35
C PRO A 167 -3.92 3.12 13.19
N SER A 168 -3.43 3.48 14.37
CA SER A 168 -4.03 4.55 15.17
C SER A 168 -3.70 5.94 14.59
N ALA A 169 -4.52 6.95 14.90
CA ALA A 169 -4.24 8.33 14.49
C ALA A 169 -2.88 8.83 15.00
N GLY A 170 -2.51 8.47 16.24
CA GLY A 170 -1.19 8.78 16.81
C GLY A 170 -0.04 8.08 16.08
N GLY A 171 -0.25 6.81 15.69
CA GLY A 171 0.73 6.06 14.90
C GLY A 171 0.92 6.66 13.50
N ILE A 172 -0.16 7.06 12.83
CA ILE A 172 -0.09 7.77 11.55
C ILE A 172 0.70 9.07 11.71
N ARG A 173 0.40 9.87 12.74
CA ARG A 173 1.13 11.13 13.01
C ARG A 173 2.62 10.88 13.21
N ASN A 174 2.99 9.90 14.01
CA ASN A 174 4.39 9.54 14.25
C ASN A 174 5.11 9.17 12.94
N ALA A 175 4.51 8.31 12.11
CA ALA A 175 5.09 7.94 10.84
C ALA A 175 5.23 9.14 9.88
N LEU A 176 4.20 10.01 9.80
CA LEU A 176 4.22 11.20 8.98
C LEU A 176 5.27 12.22 9.44
N GLN A 177 5.48 12.39 10.76
CA GLN A 177 6.54 13.26 11.30
C GLN A 177 7.93 12.76 10.88
N HIS A 178 8.16 11.45 10.94
CA HIS A 178 9.41 10.85 10.45
C HIS A 178 9.61 11.05 8.93
N MET A 179 8.55 10.88 8.14
CA MET A 179 8.61 11.11 6.69
C MET A 179 8.84 12.58 6.36
N TRP A 180 8.16 13.48 7.08
CA TRP A 180 8.31 14.92 6.92
C TRP A 180 9.74 15.39 7.13
N GLY A 181 10.48 14.79 8.07
CA GLY A 181 11.88 15.10 8.33
C GLY A 181 12.79 15.04 7.10
N TYR A 182 12.44 14.23 6.08
CA TYR A 182 13.23 14.11 4.83
C TYR A 182 13.00 15.27 3.86
N VAL A 183 11.90 16.00 3.99
CA VAL A 183 11.50 17.03 3.01
C VAL A 183 11.31 18.41 3.65
N SER A 184 11.57 18.56 4.95
CA SER A 184 11.21 19.75 5.71
C SER A 184 12.31 20.82 5.85
N ASP A 185 13.53 20.59 5.35
CA ASP A 185 14.71 21.46 5.62
C ASP A 185 14.45 22.96 5.40
N ASP A 186 13.66 23.31 4.37
CA ASP A 186 13.30 24.70 4.09
C ASP A 186 12.17 25.25 4.98
N PHE A 187 11.29 24.34 5.49
CA PHE A 187 10.15 24.73 6.33
C PHE A 187 10.53 24.92 7.78
N SER A 188 11.50 24.15 8.28
CA SER A 188 12.03 24.32 9.63
C SER A 188 12.67 25.70 9.82
N ARG A 189 13.31 26.24 8.78
CA ARG A 189 13.86 27.60 8.76
C ARG A 189 12.79 28.70 8.76
N GLN A 190 11.54 28.37 8.34
CA GLN A 190 10.42 29.32 8.29
C GLN A 190 9.53 29.26 9.54
N GLY A 191 9.93 28.49 10.59
CA GLY A 191 9.18 28.39 11.85
C GLY A 191 7.79 27.77 11.71
N ARG A 192 7.52 27.00 10.66
CA ARG A 192 6.22 26.32 10.45
C ARG A 192 6.14 25.06 11.28
N ASP A 193 5.37 25.11 12.34
CA ASP A 193 5.08 23.98 13.21
C ASP A 193 4.01 23.06 12.59
N ILE A 194 4.41 21.84 12.21
CA ILE A 194 3.48 20.83 11.66
C ILE A 194 2.60 20.19 12.75
N GLU A 195 2.87 20.44 14.03
CA GLU A 195 2.07 19.87 15.11
C GLU A 195 0.61 20.36 15.07
N SER A 196 0.41 21.61 14.61
CA SER A 196 -0.92 22.20 14.43
C SER A 196 -1.66 21.70 13.16
N TRP A 197 -0.99 20.98 12.26
CA TRP A 197 -1.61 20.55 11.01
C TRP A 197 -2.43 19.28 11.19
N SER A 198 -3.52 19.15 10.42
CA SER A 198 -4.24 17.89 10.32
C SER A 198 -3.36 16.82 9.69
N LEU A 199 -3.64 15.54 9.99
CA LEU A 199 -2.92 14.39 9.39
C LEU A 199 -2.96 14.45 7.86
N GLN A 200 -4.12 14.81 7.31
CA GLN A 200 -4.33 14.95 5.88
C GLN A 200 -3.37 16.00 5.29
N ARG A 201 -3.27 17.19 5.92
CA ARG A 201 -2.38 18.27 5.46
C ARG A 201 -0.91 17.86 5.52
N VAL A 202 -0.47 17.18 6.60
CA VAL A 202 0.91 16.70 6.71
C VAL A 202 1.21 15.71 5.60
N LEU A 203 0.30 14.77 5.32
CA LEU A 203 0.48 13.80 4.25
C LEU A 203 0.51 14.48 2.87
N ASP A 204 -0.43 15.38 2.58
CA ASP A 204 -0.50 16.07 1.28
C ASP A 204 0.77 16.86 0.98
N GLU A 205 1.29 17.60 1.95
CA GLU A 205 2.54 18.35 1.79
C GLU A 205 3.76 17.43 1.69
N THR A 206 3.79 16.33 2.47
CA THR A 206 4.84 15.31 2.35
C THR A 206 4.85 14.70 0.95
N GLN A 207 3.68 14.31 0.43
CA GLN A 207 3.54 13.78 -0.94
C GLN A 207 4.03 14.79 -1.98
N ARG A 208 3.53 16.02 -1.89
CA ARG A 208 3.89 17.09 -2.84
C ARG A 208 5.39 17.34 -2.90
N LEU A 209 6.03 17.48 -1.73
CA LEU A 209 7.46 17.74 -1.64
C LEU A 209 8.31 16.53 -2.06
N SER A 210 7.90 15.32 -1.66
CA SER A 210 8.60 14.09 -2.05
C SER A 210 8.64 13.91 -3.55
N LEU A 211 7.51 14.17 -4.24
CA LEU A 211 7.43 14.08 -5.70
C LEU A 211 8.17 15.23 -6.40
N ALA A 212 8.03 16.47 -5.88
CA ALA A 212 8.68 17.64 -6.48
C ALA A 212 10.22 17.59 -6.40
N ARG A 213 10.77 16.93 -5.37
CA ARG A 213 12.22 16.80 -5.14
C ARG A 213 12.79 15.46 -5.59
N ASP A 214 11.94 14.56 -6.07
CA ASP A 214 12.30 13.17 -6.38
C ASP A 214 13.01 12.50 -5.19
N GLU A 215 12.46 12.69 -3.96
CA GLU A 215 13.02 12.09 -2.75
C GLU A 215 12.86 10.57 -2.80
N ALA A 216 13.83 9.91 -3.38
CA ALA A 216 13.79 8.50 -3.77
C ALA A 216 13.35 7.57 -2.62
N TYR A 217 13.75 7.91 -1.38
CA TYR A 217 13.44 7.13 -0.21
C TYR A 217 11.95 7.16 0.16
N LEU A 218 11.32 8.34 0.06
CA LEU A 218 9.88 8.50 0.29
C LEU A 218 9.07 8.09 -0.92
N VAL A 219 9.53 8.43 -2.13
CA VAL A 219 8.90 8.00 -3.38
C VAL A 219 8.81 6.47 -3.44
N SER A 220 9.79 5.74 -2.90
CA SER A 220 9.73 4.28 -2.82
C SER A 220 9.00 3.73 -1.58
N SER A 221 8.38 4.58 -0.73
CA SER A 221 7.66 4.12 0.45
C SER A 221 6.20 3.75 0.15
N THR A 222 5.72 2.62 0.70
CA THR A 222 4.31 2.23 0.68
C THR A 222 3.44 3.23 1.45
N ALA A 223 3.97 3.79 2.54
CA ALA A 223 3.28 4.74 3.40
C ALA A 223 2.87 6.02 2.66
N LEU A 224 3.59 6.39 1.59
CA LEU A 224 3.33 7.64 0.87
C LEU A 224 1.92 7.70 0.26
N SER A 225 1.34 6.57 -0.15
CA SER A 225 -0.04 6.50 -0.65
C SER A 225 -1.00 5.83 0.34
N GLU A 226 -0.57 4.74 1.00
CA GLU A 226 -1.51 3.90 1.75
C GLU A 226 -2.01 4.56 3.04
N LEU A 227 -1.22 5.43 3.69
CA LEU A 227 -1.65 6.09 4.92
C LEU A 227 -2.89 6.97 4.72
N ARG A 228 -3.12 7.50 3.51
CA ARG A 228 -4.33 8.26 3.17
C ARG A 228 -5.62 7.50 3.49
N VAL A 229 -5.60 6.18 3.26
CA VAL A 229 -6.77 5.30 3.42
C VAL A 229 -7.17 5.09 4.88
N TRP A 230 -6.25 5.41 5.79
CA TRP A 230 -6.40 5.19 7.22
C TRP A 230 -6.57 6.49 8.02
N ILE A 231 -6.37 7.64 7.40
CA ILE A 231 -6.66 8.93 8.05
C ILE A 231 -8.16 9.02 8.25
N PRO A 232 -8.64 9.26 9.51
CA PRO A 232 -10.06 9.46 9.77
C PRO A 232 -10.61 10.63 8.95
N GLU A 233 -11.81 10.45 8.40
CA GLU A 233 -12.57 11.58 7.83
C GLU A 233 -12.86 12.60 8.94
N ALA A 234 -12.63 13.89 8.66
CA ALA A 234 -12.83 14.99 9.61
C ALA A 234 -14.32 15.28 9.80
#